data_6da26097fe32ed818af3074fc3bf9ddb
#
_entry.id   6da26097fe32ed818af3074fc3bf9ddb
#
_cell.length_a   1.000
_cell.length_b   1.000
_cell.length_c   1.000
_cell.angle_alpha   90.00
_cell.angle_beta   90.00
_cell.angle_gamma   90.00
#
_symmetry.space_group_name_H-M   'P 1'
#
loop_
_entity.id
_entity.type
_entity.pdbx_description
1 polymer ?
#
loop_
_entity_poly.entity_id
_entity_poly.type
_entity_poly.pdbx_seq_one_letter_code
_entity_poly.pdbx_strand_id
1 'polypeptide(L)'
;MTMRNLTTALLITFVLAAGVGFHRYERVRNAAVVRRLTDQLEQTKSELVDATGRLSEANKKLGFLESSKARVQVTAYALTGDFGPDPLFSNNAPARTAYAVPRHTLPTGKVLNIALSPTAERKLHANLNDTIVLMSGNRVRKHLARFVDRTAQTETRPVVDILFADAHEARIWGRRSFYAVNISQPNSPFQQR
;
A
#
# COMPACT_ATOMS: atom_id res chain seq x y z
N MET A 1 5.87 88.50 -1.99
CA MET A 1 5.23 87.20 -2.11
C MET A 1 4.07 87.19 -1.12
N THR A 2 2.83 87.18 -1.60
CA THR A 2 1.65 87.32 -0.71
C THR A 2 1.40 86.03 0.04
N MET A 3 0.95 86.11 1.28
CA MET A 3 0.67 84.94 2.16
C MET A 3 -0.22 83.86 1.48
N ARG A 4 -1.07 84.30 0.58
CA ARG A 4 -1.96 83.45 -0.23
C ARG A 4 -1.23 82.53 -1.21
N ASN A 5 -0.09 82.98 -1.75
CA ASN A 5 0.72 82.19 -2.68
C ASN A 5 1.55 81.11 -1.93
N LEU A 6 1.90 81.38 -0.69
CA LEU A 6 2.65 80.43 0.16
C LEU A 6 1.73 79.27 0.59
N THR A 7 0.49 79.54 1.00
CA THR A 7 -0.47 78.49 1.36
C THR A 7 -0.86 77.61 0.18
N THR A 8 -1.03 78.16 -1.00
CA THR A 8 -1.31 77.38 -2.21
C THR A 8 -0.14 76.47 -2.61
N ALA A 9 1.08 77.00 -2.54
CA ALA A 9 2.26 76.17 -2.84
C ALA A 9 2.44 75.02 -1.84
N LEU A 10 2.22 75.27 -0.54
CA LEU A 10 2.28 74.22 0.49
C LEU A 10 1.19 73.14 0.29
N LEU A 11 -0.02 73.54 -0.10
CA LEU A 11 -1.11 72.62 -0.33
C LEU A 11 -0.81 71.70 -1.55
N ILE A 12 -0.30 72.25 -2.64
CA ILE A 12 0.10 71.50 -3.85
C ILE A 12 1.21 70.50 -3.51
N THR A 13 2.21 70.94 -2.75
CA THR A 13 3.33 70.07 -2.33
C THR A 13 2.85 68.91 -1.46
N PHE A 14 1.92 69.15 -0.55
CA PHE A 14 1.30 68.13 0.31
C PHE A 14 0.50 67.10 -0.50
N VAL A 15 -0.31 67.53 -1.45
CA VAL A 15 -1.12 66.67 -2.32
C VAL A 15 -0.22 65.83 -3.20
N LEU A 16 0.86 66.36 -3.77
CA LEU A 16 1.82 65.62 -4.56
C LEU A 16 2.60 64.61 -3.73
N ALA A 17 3.02 64.96 -2.52
CA ALA A 17 3.72 64.08 -1.59
C ALA A 17 2.79 62.91 -1.16
N ALA A 18 1.54 63.18 -0.84
CA ALA A 18 0.55 62.20 -0.48
C ALA A 18 0.22 61.26 -1.65
N GLY A 19 0.12 61.77 -2.88
CA GLY A 19 -0.09 60.97 -4.09
C GLY A 19 1.08 60.02 -4.39
N VAL A 20 2.33 60.50 -4.26
CA VAL A 20 3.55 59.68 -4.42
C VAL A 20 3.62 58.59 -3.32
N GLY A 21 3.30 58.98 -2.08
CA GLY A 21 3.27 58.03 -0.94
C GLY A 21 2.24 56.93 -1.14
N PHE A 22 1.04 57.30 -1.56
CA PHE A 22 -0.04 56.32 -1.84
C PHE A 22 0.34 55.36 -3.01
N HIS A 23 0.92 55.89 -4.07
CA HIS A 23 1.35 55.06 -5.21
C HIS A 23 2.50 54.10 -4.87
N ARG A 24 3.42 54.52 -4.02
CA ARG A 24 4.47 53.64 -3.49
C ARG A 24 3.89 52.55 -2.57
N TYR A 25 2.94 52.92 -1.71
CA TYR A 25 2.27 51.97 -0.82
C TYR A 25 1.51 50.90 -1.61
N GLU A 26 0.75 51.27 -2.64
CA GLU A 26 0.05 50.30 -3.49
C GLU A 26 1.00 49.37 -4.24
N ARG A 27 2.14 49.89 -4.77
CA ARG A 27 3.14 49.05 -5.43
C ARG A 27 3.74 48.02 -4.47
N VAL A 28 4.09 48.43 -3.24
CA VAL A 28 4.64 47.51 -2.24
C VAL A 28 3.62 46.46 -1.84
N ARG A 29 2.36 46.86 -1.62
CA ARG A 29 1.26 45.94 -1.29
C ARG A 29 1.00 44.93 -2.42
N ASN A 30 0.94 45.40 -3.64
CA ASN A 30 0.69 44.52 -4.81
C ASN A 30 1.87 43.57 -5.03
N ALA A 31 3.11 44.01 -4.86
CA ALA A 31 4.31 43.17 -4.91
C ALA A 31 4.27 42.06 -3.83
N ALA A 32 3.86 42.37 -2.61
CA ALA A 32 3.72 41.40 -1.55
C ALA A 32 2.63 40.34 -1.85
N VAL A 33 1.50 40.78 -2.40
CA VAL A 33 0.40 39.87 -2.84
C VAL A 33 0.88 38.97 -3.98
N VAL A 34 1.54 39.52 -4.99
CA VAL A 34 2.08 38.73 -6.10
C VAL A 34 3.08 37.70 -5.61
N ARG A 35 4.01 38.09 -4.72
CA ARG A 35 4.99 37.18 -4.15
C ARG A 35 4.31 36.02 -3.40
N ARG A 36 3.34 36.32 -2.55
CA ARG A 36 2.56 35.31 -1.81
C ARG A 36 1.85 34.33 -2.75
N LEU A 37 1.24 34.85 -3.82
CA LEU A 37 0.55 34.02 -4.81
C LEU A 37 1.54 33.13 -5.58
N THR A 38 2.72 33.66 -5.90
CA THR A 38 3.79 32.89 -6.54
C THR A 38 4.28 31.76 -5.64
N ASP A 39 4.52 32.04 -4.36
CA ASP A 39 4.94 31.04 -3.39
C ASP A 39 3.89 29.93 -3.22
N GLN A 40 2.60 30.31 -3.15
CA GLN A 40 1.48 29.36 -3.10
C GLN A 40 1.39 28.51 -4.38
N LEU A 41 1.61 29.10 -5.54
CA LEU A 41 1.60 28.38 -6.81
C LEU A 41 2.73 27.34 -6.88
N GLU A 42 3.95 27.71 -6.47
CA GLU A 42 5.07 26.77 -6.44
C GLU A 42 4.86 25.64 -5.44
N GLN A 43 4.30 25.94 -4.27
CA GLN A 43 3.92 24.92 -3.30
C GLN A 43 2.88 23.95 -3.88
N THR A 44 1.80 24.47 -4.45
CA THR A 44 0.73 23.64 -5.05
C THR A 44 1.26 22.79 -6.20
N LYS A 45 2.17 23.34 -7.01
CA LYS A 45 2.83 22.61 -8.10
C LYS A 45 3.69 21.47 -7.57
N SER A 46 4.43 21.68 -6.49
CA SER A 46 5.22 20.63 -5.82
C SER A 46 4.32 19.51 -5.28
N GLU A 47 3.24 19.88 -4.60
CA GLU A 47 2.25 18.91 -4.08
C GLU A 47 1.60 18.09 -5.20
N LEU A 48 1.29 18.72 -6.34
CA LEU A 48 0.73 18.04 -7.51
C LEU A 48 1.72 17.04 -8.10
N VAL A 49 3.00 17.39 -8.22
CA VAL A 49 4.06 16.49 -8.71
C VAL A 49 4.18 15.26 -7.81
N ASP A 50 4.19 15.46 -6.48
CA ASP A 50 4.26 14.36 -5.52
C ASP A 50 3.00 13.46 -5.59
N ALA A 51 1.81 14.05 -5.65
CA ALA A 51 0.55 13.31 -5.79
C ALA A 51 0.51 12.49 -7.11
N THR A 52 1.00 13.06 -8.20
CA THR A 52 1.10 12.40 -9.49
C THR A 52 2.07 11.21 -9.44
N GLY A 53 3.20 11.37 -8.75
CA GLY A 53 4.16 10.30 -8.51
C GLY A 53 3.55 9.14 -7.73
N ARG A 54 2.84 9.43 -6.64
CA ARG A 54 2.14 8.42 -5.83
C ARG A 54 1.05 7.70 -6.63
N LEU A 55 0.31 8.41 -7.46
CA LEU A 55 -0.72 7.81 -8.33
C LEU A 55 -0.09 6.86 -9.35
N SER A 56 1.02 7.26 -9.98
CA SER A 56 1.76 6.40 -10.91
C SER A 56 2.24 5.12 -10.25
N GLU A 57 2.81 5.22 -9.04
CA GLU A 57 3.24 4.05 -8.27
C GLU A 57 2.07 3.13 -7.88
N ALA A 58 0.96 3.72 -7.42
CA ALA A 58 -0.25 2.96 -7.11
C ALA A 58 -0.80 2.22 -8.33
N ASN A 59 -0.80 2.85 -9.50
CA ASN A 59 -1.24 2.25 -10.76
C ASN A 59 -0.32 1.09 -11.19
N LYS A 60 1.01 1.22 -11.03
CA LYS A 60 1.95 0.11 -11.28
C LYS A 60 1.66 -1.08 -10.37
N LYS A 61 1.45 -0.83 -9.06
CA LYS A 61 1.10 -1.88 -8.09
C LYS A 61 -0.23 -2.57 -8.44
N LEU A 62 -1.22 -1.78 -8.84
CA LEU A 62 -2.53 -2.32 -9.25
C LEU A 62 -2.40 -3.17 -10.52
N GLY A 63 -1.71 -2.68 -11.55
CA GLY A 63 -1.45 -3.41 -12.79
C GLY A 63 -0.75 -4.75 -12.54
N PHE A 64 0.27 -4.76 -11.66
CA PHE A 64 0.94 -5.99 -11.26
C PHE A 64 -0.02 -6.97 -10.57
N LEU A 65 -0.82 -6.50 -9.60
CA LEU A 65 -1.79 -7.35 -8.90
C LEU A 65 -2.84 -7.94 -9.85
N GLU A 66 -3.30 -7.17 -10.82
CA GLU A 66 -4.30 -7.65 -11.80
C GLU A 66 -3.71 -8.67 -12.80
N SER A 67 -2.48 -8.46 -13.26
CA SER A 67 -1.83 -9.37 -14.23
C SER A 67 -1.27 -10.64 -13.59
N SER A 68 -0.86 -10.60 -12.32
CA SER A 68 -0.19 -11.70 -11.62
C SER A 68 -1.13 -12.52 -10.74
N LYS A 69 -2.42 -12.17 -10.67
CA LYS A 69 -3.38 -12.91 -9.83
C LYS A 69 -3.73 -14.27 -10.41
N ALA A 70 -3.71 -15.28 -9.57
CA ALA A 70 -4.23 -16.60 -9.88
C ALA A 70 -5.45 -16.91 -9.00
N ARG A 71 -6.48 -17.51 -9.60
CA ARG A 71 -7.59 -18.06 -8.81
C ARG A 71 -7.15 -19.36 -8.17
N VAL A 72 -7.30 -19.46 -6.86
CA VAL A 72 -6.91 -20.61 -6.05
C VAL A 72 -8.07 -21.08 -5.18
N GLN A 73 -8.05 -22.35 -4.85
CA GLN A 73 -8.90 -22.90 -3.80
C GLN A 73 -8.12 -22.83 -2.48
N VAL A 74 -8.67 -22.15 -1.50
CA VAL A 74 -8.07 -22.08 -0.17
C VAL A 74 -8.75 -23.08 0.73
N THR A 75 -7.97 -23.95 1.33
CA THR A 75 -8.36 -24.93 2.32
C THR A 75 -7.58 -24.69 3.61
N ALA A 76 -7.73 -25.55 4.59
CA ALA A 76 -7.04 -25.44 5.85
C ALA A 76 -6.51 -26.81 6.30
N TYR A 77 -5.36 -26.80 6.95
CA TYR A 77 -4.80 -27.98 7.59
C TYR A 77 -4.35 -27.68 9.02
N ALA A 78 -4.22 -28.70 9.83
CA ALA A 78 -3.66 -28.58 11.18
C ALA A 78 -2.60 -29.65 11.38
N LEU A 79 -1.60 -29.35 12.18
CA LEU A 79 -0.59 -30.32 12.57
C LEU A 79 -1.23 -31.26 13.60
N THR A 80 -1.60 -32.47 13.17
CA THR A 80 -2.08 -33.52 14.04
C THR A 80 -0.92 -34.37 14.55
N GLY A 81 -1.13 -35.23 15.56
CA GLY A 81 -0.08 -36.02 16.21
C GLY A 81 0.73 -36.96 15.30
N ASP A 82 0.27 -37.17 14.06
CA ASP A 82 0.91 -38.06 13.08
C ASP A 82 2.18 -37.48 12.43
N PHE A 83 2.48 -36.20 12.64
CA PHE A 83 3.68 -35.54 12.08
C PHE A 83 4.98 -35.75 12.88
N GLY A 84 4.95 -36.62 13.90
CA GLY A 84 6.10 -36.87 14.76
C GLY A 84 6.37 -35.77 15.80
N PRO A 85 7.42 -35.94 16.64
CA PRO A 85 7.67 -35.05 17.76
C PRO A 85 8.08 -33.62 17.35
N ASP A 86 8.84 -33.46 16.25
CA ASP A 86 9.37 -32.18 15.77
C ASP A 86 9.13 -32.00 14.27
N PRO A 87 7.88 -31.75 13.84
CA PRO A 87 7.58 -31.58 12.44
C PRO A 87 8.23 -30.29 11.89
N LEU A 88 8.87 -30.43 10.72
CA LEU A 88 9.41 -29.29 9.97
C LEU A 88 8.54 -29.04 8.73
N PHE A 89 8.43 -27.76 8.35
CA PHE A 89 7.90 -27.38 7.06
C PHE A 89 8.92 -27.68 5.93
N SER A 90 8.47 -27.64 4.70
CA SER A 90 9.35 -27.84 3.53
C SER A 90 10.50 -26.81 3.43
N ASN A 91 10.39 -25.68 4.12
CA ASN A 91 11.46 -24.68 4.25
C ASN A 91 12.40 -24.93 5.46
N ASN A 92 12.30 -26.08 6.11
CA ASN A 92 13.06 -26.49 7.29
C ASN A 92 12.77 -25.64 8.57
N ALA A 93 11.74 -24.79 8.58
CA ALA A 93 11.35 -24.08 9.79
C ALA A 93 10.54 -25.00 10.73
N PRO A 94 10.69 -24.88 12.07
CA PRO A 94 9.91 -25.65 13.02
C PRO A 94 8.41 -25.36 12.89
N ALA A 95 7.61 -26.38 12.58
CA ALA A 95 6.18 -26.19 12.32
C ALA A 95 5.38 -25.92 13.61
N ARG A 96 5.80 -26.49 14.77
CA ARG A 96 5.12 -26.31 16.06
C ARG A 96 5.19 -24.88 16.60
N THR A 97 6.23 -24.12 16.27
CA THR A 97 6.42 -22.74 16.72
C THR A 97 5.87 -21.73 15.72
N ALA A 98 5.41 -22.18 14.56
CA ALA A 98 4.84 -21.33 13.55
C ALA A 98 3.47 -20.79 13.99
N TYR A 99 3.17 -19.54 13.56
CA TYR A 99 1.85 -18.99 13.79
C TYR A 99 0.80 -19.82 13.04
N ALA A 100 -0.12 -20.41 13.79
CA ALA A 100 -1.29 -21.11 13.26
C ALA A 100 -2.57 -20.32 13.61
N VAL A 101 -3.54 -20.34 12.71
CA VAL A 101 -4.80 -19.61 12.87
C VAL A 101 -5.63 -20.27 13.99
N PRO A 102 -5.98 -19.54 15.08
CA PRO A 102 -6.61 -20.15 16.25
C PRO A 102 -8.11 -20.40 16.10
N ARG A 103 -8.77 -19.79 15.12
CA ARG A 103 -10.21 -19.89 14.89
C ARG A 103 -10.52 -19.93 13.40
N HIS A 104 -11.75 -20.34 13.02
CA HIS A 104 -12.22 -20.41 11.62
C HIS A 104 -12.36 -19.05 10.89
N THR A 105 -11.87 -17.98 11.46
CA THR A 105 -11.80 -16.64 10.85
C THR A 105 -10.35 -16.21 10.69
N LEU A 106 -9.97 -15.72 9.51
CA LEU A 106 -8.62 -15.24 9.29
C LEU A 106 -8.38 -13.91 10.03
N PRO A 107 -7.30 -13.81 10.80
CA PRO A 107 -6.96 -12.59 11.53
C PRO A 107 -6.49 -11.50 10.56
N THR A 108 -6.67 -10.25 11.00
CA THR A 108 -6.12 -9.07 10.33
C THR A 108 -4.72 -8.78 10.87
N GLY A 109 -3.80 -8.35 10.00
CA GLY A 109 -2.46 -7.91 10.42
C GLY A 109 -1.50 -9.03 10.85
N LYS A 110 -1.87 -10.30 10.70
CA LYS A 110 -0.97 -11.46 10.90
C LYS A 110 -0.55 -12.04 9.56
N VAL A 111 0.69 -12.49 9.48
CA VAL A 111 1.20 -13.28 8.34
C VAL A 111 0.81 -14.73 8.55
N LEU A 112 0.03 -15.28 7.62
CA LEU A 112 -0.42 -16.68 7.66
C LEU A 112 0.70 -17.59 7.18
N ASN A 113 0.85 -18.78 7.75
CA ASN A 113 1.68 -19.82 7.18
C ASN A 113 0.83 -20.69 6.25
N ILE A 114 1.31 -20.90 5.03
CA ILE A 114 0.59 -21.64 4.00
C ILE A 114 1.45 -22.71 3.36
N ALA A 115 0.77 -23.78 2.93
CA ALA A 115 1.30 -24.76 1.99
C ALA A 115 0.70 -24.52 0.60
N LEU A 116 1.48 -24.73 -0.46
CA LEU A 116 1.01 -24.64 -1.83
C LEU A 116 1.01 -26.01 -2.49
N SER A 117 -0.02 -26.27 -3.31
CA SER A 117 0.02 -27.40 -4.25
C SER A 117 1.03 -27.11 -5.39
N PRO A 118 1.58 -28.15 -6.04
CA PRO A 118 2.49 -27.96 -7.18
C PRO A 118 1.90 -27.09 -8.29
N THR A 119 0.58 -27.19 -8.48
CA THR A 119 -0.11 -26.38 -9.49
C THR A 119 -0.26 -24.90 -9.04
N ALA A 120 -0.48 -24.63 -7.75
CA ALA A 120 -0.47 -23.28 -7.22
C ALA A 120 0.92 -22.66 -7.26
N GLU A 121 1.95 -23.43 -6.87
CA GLU A 121 3.37 -23.01 -6.91
C GLU A 121 3.78 -22.56 -8.33
N ARG A 122 3.46 -23.37 -9.35
CA ARG A 122 3.72 -23.00 -10.76
C ARG A 122 2.94 -21.78 -11.23
N LYS A 123 1.62 -21.70 -10.93
CA LYS A 123 0.79 -20.57 -11.35
C LYS A 123 1.18 -19.25 -10.70
N LEU A 124 1.70 -19.29 -9.50
CA LEU A 124 2.14 -18.12 -8.74
C LEU A 124 3.63 -17.82 -8.94
N HIS A 125 4.35 -18.68 -9.67
CA HIS A 125 5.83 -18.63 -9.76
C HIS A 125 6.46 -18.46 -8.37
N ALA A 126 5.96 -19.24 -7.39
CA ALA A 126 6.33 -19.08 -5.99
C ALA A 126 7.45 -20.04 -5.60
N ASN A 127 8.35 -19.54 -4.76
CA ASN A 127 9.38 -20.31 -4.08
C ASN A 127 9.11 -20.36 -2.59
N LEU A 128 9.67 -21.34 -1.88
CA LEU A 128 9.59 -21.38 -0.42
C LEU A 128 10.08 -20.06 0.19
N ASN A 129 9.37 -19.60 1.21
CA ASN A 129 9.52 -18.31 1.90
C ASN A 129 8.99 -17.08 1.15
N ASP A 130 8.47 -17.22 -0.05
CA ASP A 130 7.81 -16.11 -0.73
C ASP A 130 6.58 -15.62 0.04
N THR A 131 6.31 -14.33 -0.13
CA THR A 131 5.11 -13.68 0.42
C THR A 131 4.00 -13.68 -0.62
N ILE A 132 2.87 -14.26 -0.23
CA ILE A 132 1.67 -14.37 -1.06
C ILE A 132 0.57 -13.47 -0.47
N VAL A 133 -0.09 -12.69 -1.29
CA VAL A 133 -1.30 -11.96 -0.91
C VAL A 133 -2.51 -12.81 -1.30
N LEU A 134 -3.33 -13.17 -0.31
CA LEU A 134 -4.62 -13.82 -0.52
C LEU A 134 -5.74 -12.79 -0.48
N MET A 135 -6.57 -12.73 -1.51
CA MET A 135 -7.68 -11.78 -1.65
C MET A 135 -8.99 -12.54 -1.77
N SER A 136 -9.97 -12.24 -0.90
CA SER A 136 -11.32 -12.79 -1.01
C SER A 136 -11.99 -12.41 -2.34
N GLY A 137 -13.01 -13.16 -2.76
CA GLY A 137 -13.66 -12.98 -4.06
C GLY A 137 -14.21 -11.57 -4.31
N ASN A 138 -14.60 -10.84 -3.26
CA ASN A 138 -15.01 -9.43 -3.31
C ASN A 138 -13.83 -8.45 -3.19
N ARG A 139 -12.59 -8.92 -3.11
CA ARG A 139 -11.34 -8.14 -2.99
C ARG A 139 -11.25 -7.22 -1.76
N VAL A 140 -12.22 -7.23 -0.87
CA VAL A 140 -12.28 -6.35 0.31
C VAL A 140 -11.28 -6.79 1.38
N ARG A 141 -11.10 -8.09 1.55
CA ARG A 141 -10.19 -8.61 2.56
C ARG A 141 -8.92 -9.15 1.91
N LYS A 142 -7.77 -8.66 2.38
CA LYS A 142 -6.44 -9.09 1.97
C LYS A 142 -5.73 -9.69 3.17
N HIS A 143 -5.09 -10.82 2.96
CA HIS A 143 -4.28 -11.48 3.99
C HIS A 143 -2.89 -11.72 3.43
N LEU A 144 -1.87 -11.37 4.22
CA LEU A 144 -0.49 -11.74 3.90
C LEU A 144 -0.25 -13.17 4.34
N ALA A 145 0.42 -13.94 3.51
CA ALA A 145 0.77 -15.31 3.79
C ALA A 145 2.23 -15.57 3.38
N ARG A 146 2.90 -16.45 4.13
CA ARG A 146 4.24 -16.93 3.80
C ARG A 146 4.12 -18.37 3.32
N PHE A 147 4.70 -18.66 2.18
CA PHE A 147 4.80 -20.02 1.63
C PHE A 147 5.89 -20.80 2.38
N VAL A 148 5.48 -21.66 3.31
CA VAL A 148 6.41 -22.39 4.19
C VAL A 148 6.44 -23.89 3.90
N ASP A 149 5.38 -24.42 3.28
CA ASP A 149 5.21 -25.86 3.10
C ASP A 149 4.56 -26.21 1.77
N ARG A 150 4.65 -27.49 1.37
CA ARG A 150 4.04 -28.04 0.16
C ARG A 150 2.94 -29.02 0.52
N THR A 151 1.82 -28.97 -0.21
CA THR A 151 0.81 -30.01 -0.13
C THR A 151 1.25 -31.28 -0.85
N ALA A 152 0.46 -32.36 -0.74
CA ALA A 152 0.76 -33.61 -1.45
C ALA A 152 0.95 -33.38 -2.96
N GLN A 153 1.97 -34.01 -3.54
CA GLN A 153 2.31 -33.86 -4.97
C GLN A 153 1.21 -34.34 -5.93
N THR A 154 0.26 -35.13 -5.45
CA THR A 154 -0.88 -35.62 -6.21
C THR A 154 -1.97 -34.59 -6.44
N GLU A 155 -1.93 -33.43 -5.74
CA GLU A 155 -2.95 -32.37 -5.91
C GLU A 155 -2.74 -31.60 -7.22
N THR A 156 -3.61 -31.83 -8.17
CA THR A 156 -3.57 -31.24 -9.52
C THR A 156 -4.21 -29.86 -9.61
N ARG A 157 -5.01 -29.48 -8.62
CA ARG A 157 -5.68 -28.18 -8.55
C ARG A 157 -4.78 -27.14 -7.90
N PRO A 158 -4.98 -25.84 -8.21
CA PRO A 158 -4.25 -24.75 -7.54
C PRO A 158 -4.82 -24.54 -6.12
N VAL A 159 -4.28 -25.27 -5.16
CA VAL A 159 -4.71 -25.25 -3.75
C VAL A 159 -3.70 -24.52 -2.90
N VAL A 160 -4.21 -23.75 -1.95
CA VAL A 160 -3.49 -23.09 -0.87
C VAL A 160 -4.04 -23.57 0.45
N ASP A 161 -3.24 -24.24 1.25
CA ASP A 161 -3.64 -24.71 2.56
C ASP A 161 -3.12 -23.78 3.65
N ILE A 162 -4.02 -23.25 4.47
CA ILE A 162 -3.65 -22.38 5.60
C ILE A 162 -3.46 -23.23 6.84
N LEU A 163 -2.38 -22.98 7.59
CA LEU A 163 -2.13 -23.63 8.85
C LEU A 163 -3.06 -23.13 9.95
N PHE A 164 -3.85 -24.02 10.51
CA PHE A 164 -4.70 -23.79 11.68
C PHE A 164 -4.13 -24.48 12.92
N ALA A 165 -4.40 -23.89 14.08
CA ALA A 165 -3.94 -24.44 15.36
C ALA A 165 -4.65 -25.76 15.73
N ASP A 166 -5.87 -25.95 15.24
CA ASP A 166 -6.75 -27.04 15.59
C ASP A 166 -7.45 -27.64 14.35
N ALA A 167 -7.55 -28.97 14.31
CA ALA A 167 -8.16 -29.69 13.19
C ALA A 167 -9.69 -29.47 13.10
N HIS A 168 -10.36 -29.15 14.21
CA HIS A 168 -11.77 -28.80 14.20
C HIS A 168 -12.00 -27.45 13.53
N GLU A 169 -11.21 -26.44 13.90
CA GLU A 169 -11.26 -25.12 13.27
C GLU A 169 -10.93 -25.17 11.77
N ALA A 170 -9.94 -25.99 11.39
CA ALA A 170 -9.60 -26.21 9.99
C ALA A 170 -10.78 -26.81 9.21
N ARG A 171 -11.51 -27.75 9.79
CA ARG A 171 -12.71 -28.35 9.16
C ARG A 171 -13.86 -27.36 9.02
N ILE A 172 -14.10 -26.52 10.06
CA ILE A 172 -15.13 -25.45 10.01
C ILE A 172 -14.79 -24.42 8.93
N TRP A 173 -13.51 -24.10 8.73
CA TRP A 173 -13.07 -23.22 7.67
C TRP A 173 -13.52 -23.70 6.30
N GLY A 174 -13.37 -24.99 6.01
CA GLY A 174 -13.79 -25.64 4.77
C GLY A 174 -12.98 -25.17 3.56
N ARG A 175 -13.67 -25.11 2.40
CA ARG A 175 -13.07 -24.72 1.11
C ARG A 175 -13.61 -23.39 0.64
N ARG A 176 -12.73 -22.47 0.25
CA ARG A 176 -13.13 -21.13 -0.22
C ARG A 176 -12.33 -20.75 -1.46
N SER A 177 -12.90 -19.89 -2.29
CA SER A 177 -12.23 -19.39 -3.50
C SER A 177 -11.62 -18.03 -3.24
N PHE A 178 -10.33 -17.89 -3.54
CA PHE A 178 -9.57 -16.66 -3.40
C PHE A 178 -8.81 -16.36 -4.70
N TYR A 179 -8.34 -15.14 -4.80
CA TYR A 179 -7.24 -14.79 -5.69
C TYR A 179 -5.94 -14.72 -4.87
N ALA A 180 -4.86 -15.23 -5.45
CA ALA A 180 -3.54 -15.20 -4.85
C ALA A 180 -2.56 -14.50 -5.78
N VAL A 181 -1.62 -13.73 -5.20
CA VAL A 181 -0.55 -13.04 -5.94
C VAL A 181 0.73 -13.22 -5.16
N ASN A 182 1.79 -13.67 -5.84
CA ASN A 182 3.14 -13.68 -5.27
C ASN A 182 3.77 -12.29 -5.42
N ILE A 183 3.98 -11.60 -4.29
CA ILE A 183 4.59 -10.26 -4.25
C ILE A 183 6.11 -10.31 -4.04
N SER A 184 6.71 -11.50 -3.87
CA SER A 184 8.16 -11.70 -3.77
C SER A 184 8.85 -11.86 -5.12
N GLN A 185 8.12 -11.84 -6.23
CA GLN A 185 8.71 -11.94 -7.56
C GLN A 185 9.67 -10.78 -7.84
N PRO A 186 10.78 -10.99 -8.57
CA PRO A 186 11.78 -9.95 -8.86
C PRO A 186 11.21 -8.69 -9.51
N ASN A 187 10.18 -8.85 -10.35
CA ASN A 187 9.51 -7.74 -11.04
C ASN A 187 8.36 -7.12 -10.22
N SER A 188 8.21 -7.54 -8.97
CA SER A 188 7.15 -7.02 -8.11
C SER A 188 7.46 -5.59 -7.67
N PRO A 189 6.54 -4.63 -7.89
CA PRO A 189 6.71 -3.26 -7.43
C PRO A 189 6.66 -3.13 -5.90
N PHE A 190 6.42 -4.21 -5.18
CA PHE A 190 6.43 -4.26 -3.71
C PHE A 190 7.82 -4.55 -3.13
N GLN A 191 8.80 -4.94 -3.95
CA GLN A 191 10.18 -5.19 -3.51
C GLN A 191 11.10 -3.96 -3.68
N GLN A 192 10.66 -2.93 -4.40
CA GLN A 192 11.44 -1.70 -4.55
C GLN A 192 11.34 -0.88 -3.26
N ARG A 193 12.31 -1.06 -2.38
CA ARG A 193 12.63 -0.17 -1.26
C ARG A 193 14.02 0.42 -1.44
#